data_98d459e4a77192e62966a03f1770021a
#
_entry.id   98d459e4a77192e62966a03f1770021a
#
_cell.length_a   1.000
_cell.length_b   1.000
_cell.length_c   1.000
_cell.angle_alpha   90.00
_cell.angle_beta   90.00
_cell.angle_gamma   90.00
#
_symmetry.space_group_name_H-M   'P 1'
#
loop_
_entity.id
_entity.type
_entity.pdbx_description
1 polymer ?
#
loop_
_entity_poly.entity_id
_entity_poly.type
_entity_poly.pdbx_seq_one_letter_code
_entity_poly.pdbx_strand_id
1 'polypeptide(L)'
;ILEKDRKDFYLFIDEFQNFTTDSFANILSEARKYRLNLIMAHQYIEQLGEIVKPAVFGNVGTLIVFRVGATDAEELVKEFTPVFTEEDLVNLPKYEFYIKLMIEGIASDPFSARGLAPLSEIEKTGNKEKVIKVSRERYAKQKAVVEDKIMRWHTNNEETEEKTFRGEDRKPARPALSLQSALR
;
A
#
# COMPACT_ATOMS: atom_id res chain seq x y z
N ILE A 1 -18.68 -3.56 8.86
CA ILE A 1 -17.92 -4.66 9.51
C ILE A 1 -17.27 -4.05 10.75
N LEU A 2 -17.49 -4.66 11.94
CA LEU A 2 -16.84 -4.26 13.18
C LEU A 2 -15.33 -4.43 13.04
N GLU A 3 -14.55 -3.59 13.74
CA GLU A 3 -13.08 -3.59 13.65
C GLU A 3 -12.48 -4.98 13.94
N LYS A 4 -13.01 -5.68 14.93
CA LYS A 4 -12.58 -7.04 15.31
C LYS A 4 -12.79 -8.10 14.21
N ASP A 5 -13.72 -7.86 13.28
CA ASP A 5 -14.08 -8.80 12.22
C ASP A 5 -13.40 -8.45 10.87
N ARG A 6 -12.60 -7.39 10.85
CA ARG A 6 -11.82 -7.01 9.67
C ARG A 6 -10.63 -7.93 9.51
N LYS A 7 -10.33 -8.29 8.27
CA LYS A 7 -9.12 -9.04 7.92
C LYS A 7 -7.96 -8.07 7.72
N ASP A 8 -6.76 -8.50 8.07
CA ASP A 8 -5.56 -7.74 7.77
C ASP A 8 -5.34 -7.68 6.25
N PHE A 9 -5.07 -6.49 5.75
CA PHE A 9 -4.71 -6.26 4.36
C PHE A 9 -3.31 -5.64 4.30
N TYR A 10 -2.45 -6.22 3.49
CA TYR A 10 -1.06 -5.79 3.32
C TYR A 10 -0.89 -5.13 1.96
N LEU A 11 -0.54 -3.85 1.96
CA LEU A 11 -0.29 -3.07 0.75
C LEU A 11 1.20 -2.75 0.66
N PHE A 12 1.84 -3.26 -0.39
CA PHE A 12 3.25 -3.01 -0.69
C PHE A 12 3.34 -1.91 -1.75
N ILE A 13 4.07 -0.85 -1.46
CA ILE A 13 4.23 0.30 -2.35
C ILE A 13 5.74 0.53 -2.51
N ASP A 14 6.25 0.23 -3.68
CA ASP A 14 7.61 0.58 -4.07
C ASP A 14 7.64 1.98 -4.68
N GLU A 15 8.72 2.74 -4.48
CA GLU A 15 8.86 4.13 -4.94
C GLU A 15 7.64 4.99 -4.53
N PHE A 16 7.23 4.86 -3.26
CA PHE A 16 5.96 5.43 -2.81
C PHE A 16 5.91 6.96 -2.90
N GLN A 17 7.04 7.66 -2.97
CA GLN A 17 7.09 9.10 -3.20
C GLN A 17 6.36 9.54 -4.48
N ASN A 18 6.23 8.65 -5.48
CA ASN A 18 5.50 8.93 -6.71
C ASN A 18 3.96 8.94 -6.52
N PHE A 19 3.49 8.42 -5.40
CA PHE A 19 2.06 8.31 -5.07
C PHE A 19 1.66 9.20 -3.90
N THR A 20 2.59 10.01 -3.38
CA THR A 20 2.34 10.86 -2.21
C THR A 20 1.46 12.05 -2.59
N THR A 21 0.33 12.13 -1.93
CA THR A 21 -0.59 13.27 -1.95
C THR A 21 -0.93 13.64 -0.51
N ASP A 22 -1.49 14.82 -0.28
CA ASP A 22 -1.96 15.20 1.06
C ASP A 22 -2.97 14.19 1.62
N SER A 23 -3.78 13.59 0.75
CA SER A 23 -4.70 12.51 1.12
C SER A 23 -3.98 11.25 1.61
N PHE A 24 -2.75 11.00 1.16
CA PHE A 24 -1.96 9.86 1.61
C PHE A 24 -1.53 10.00 3.07
N ALA A 25 -1.21 11.21 3.53
CA ALA A 25 -0.93 11.47 4.95
C ALA A 25 -2.13 11.11 5.85
N ASN A 26 -3.36 11.37 5.39
CA ASN A 26 -4.58 10.96 6.10
C ASN A 26 -4.73 9.43 6.12
N ILE A 27 -4.41 8.74 5.03
CA ILE A 27 -4.43 7.28 4.97
C ILE A 27 -3.45 6.68 5.99
N LEU A 28 -2.22 7.22 6.08
CA LEU A 28 -1.22 6.76 7.05
C LEU A 28 -1.74 6.85 8.49
N SER A 29 -2.37 7.95 8.86
CA SER A 29 -2.89 8.17 10.22
C SER A 29 -4.10 7.27 10.55
N GLU A 30 -4.87 6.86 9.56
CA GLU A 30 -6.09 6.07 9.74
C GLU A 30 -5.97 4.57 9.41
N ALA A 31 -4.89 4.17 8.72
CA ALA A 31 -4.69 2.82 8.19
C ALA A 31 -4.91 1.72 9.24
N ARG A 32 -4.42 1.94 10.46
CA ARG A 32 -4.52 0.99 11.58
C ARG A 32 -5.97 0.62 11.90
N LYS A 33 -6.88 1.57 11.91
CA LYS A 33 -8.30 1.33 12.24
C LYS A 33 -9.01 0.47 11.19
N TYR A 34 -8.47 0.43 9.97
CA TYR A 34 -8.97 -0.41 8.89
C TYR A 34 -8.23 -1.74 8.75
N ARG A 35 -7.26 -2.03 9.62
CA ARG A 35 -6.34 -3.18 9.52
C ARG A 35 -5.55 -3.19 8.20
N LEU A 36 -5.26 -2.00 7.69
CA LEU A 36 -4.42 -1.80 6.53
C LEU A 36 -2.96 -1.67 6.99
N ASN A 37 -2.15 -2.63 6.62
CA ASN A 37 -0.73 -2.67 6.88
C ASN A 37 0.01 -2.16 5.64
N LEU A 38 0.71 -1.04 5.78
CA LEU A 38 1.45 -0.42 4.69
C LEU A 38 2.92 -0.82 4.78
N ILE A 39 3.46 -1.35 3.69
CA ILE A 39 4.88 -1.62 3.51
C ILE A 39 5.35 -0.71 2.37
N MET A 40 6.13 0.29 2.72
CA MET A 40 6.52 1.36 1.80
C MET A 40 8.04 1.36 1.60
N ALA A 41 8.48 1.50 0.37
CA ALA A 41 9.88 1.67 0.03
C ALA A 41 10.09 2.93 -0.81
N HIS A 42 11.21 3.62 -0.58
CA HIS A 42 11.64 4.78 -1.36
C HIS A 42 13.16 4.95 -1.28
N GLN A 43 13.71 5.79 -2.13
CA GLN A 43 15.16 5.97 -2.23
C GLN A 43 15.64 7.24 -1.54
N TYR A 44 14.86 8.32 -1.55
CA TYR A 44 15.29 9.64 -1.06
C TYR A 44 14.19 10.30 -0.22
N ILE A 45 14.51 10.61 1.05
CA ILE A 45 13.58 11.28 1.98
C ILE A 45 13.24 12.69 1.51
N GLU A 46 14.19 13.38 0.89
CA GLU A 46 13.98 14.72 0.34
C GLU A 46 12.82 14.82 -0.66
N GLN A 47 12.50 13.72 -1.35
CA GLN A 47 11.39 13.68 -2.31
C GLN A 47 10.00 13.60 -1.63
N LEU A 48 9.97 13.40 -0.33
CA LEU A 48 8.71 13.42 0.43
C LEU A 48 8.30 14.86 0.71
N GLY A 49 7.08 15.21 0.33
CA GLY A 49 6.52 16.54 0.62
C GLY A 49 6.46 16.84 2.12
N GLU A 50 6.42 18.13 2.46
CA GLU A 50 6.45 18.63 3.84
C GLU A 50 5.34 18.07 4.74
N ILE A 51 4.18 17.69 4.17
CA ILE A 51 3.05 17.10 4.89
C ILE A 51 3.24 15.58 5.07
N VAL A 52 3.76 14.91 4.05
CA VAL A 52 3.86 13.44 4.04
C VAL A 52 5.04 12.96 4.89
N LYS A 53 6.16 13.65 4.87
CA LYS A 53 7.37 13.28 5.62
C LYS A 53 7.10 13.11 7.12
N PRO A 54 6.54 14.10 7.84
CA PRO A 54 6.19 13.93 9.26
C PRO A 54 5.13 12.84 9.49
N ALA A 55 4.18 12.68 8.57
CA ALA A 55 3.16 11.65 8.68
C ALA A 55 3.76 10.24 8.59
N VAL A 56 4.77 10.02 7.73
CA VAL A 56 5.50 8.76 7.63
C VAL A 56 6.22 8.48 8.95
N PHE A 57 7.11 9.35 9.40
CA PHE A 57 7.90 9.12 10.62
C PHE A 57 7.04 9.02 11.89
N GLY A 58 5.91 9.72 11.94
CA GLY A 58 4.99 9.68 13.08
C GLY A 58 4.10 8.43 13.15
N ASN A 59 3.93 7.70 12.05
CA ASN A 59 3.01 6.55 11.99
C ASN A 59 3.70 5.21 11.67
N VAL A 60 4.93 5.23 11.18
CA VAL A 60 5.68 4.00 10.87
C VAL A 60 6.25 3.39 12.14
N GLY A 61 5.90 2.14 12.41
CA GLY A 61 6.40 1.44 13.59
C GLY A 61 7.71 0.70 13.37
N THR A 62 7.95 0.23 12.16
CA THR A 62 9.18 -0.49 11.80
C THR A 62 9.90 0.28 10.70
N LEU A 63 11.16 0.59 10.93
CA LEU A 63 12.01 1.31 9.99
C LEU A 63 13.22 0.46 9.62
N ILE A 64 13.43 0.25 8.32
CA ILE A 64 14.57 -0.49 7.76
C ILE A 64 15.33 0.47 6.84
N VAL A 65 16.62 0.67 7.11
CA VAL A 65 17.44 1.61 6.37
C VAL A 65 18.66 0.89 5.81
N PHE A 66 18.80 0.92 4.50
CA PHE A 66 20.00 0.56 3.78
C PHE A 66 20.93 1.79 3.69
N ARG A 67 22.07 1.66 3.03
CA ARG A 67 22.98 2.78 2.85
C ARG A 67 22.29 3.96 2.15
N VAL A 68 22.43 5.14 2.74
CA VAL A 68 21.84 6.40 2.26
C VAL A 68 22.92 7.47 2.02
N GLY A 69 22.54 8.57 1.38
CA GLY A 69 23.37 9.75 1.26
C GLY A 69 23.42 10.58 2.56
N ALA A 70 24.35 11.53 2.64
CA ALA A 70 24.56 12.34 3.85
C ALA A 70 23.29 13.13 4.24
N THR A 71 22.59 13.75 3.30
CA THR A 71 21.38 14.53 3.56
C THR A 71 20.28 13.68 4.21
N ASP A 72 20.05 12.46 3.70
CA ASP A 72 19.08 11.55 4.28
C ASP A 72 19.54 10.99 5.64
N ALA A 73 20.87 10.80 5.81
CA ALA A 73 21.43 10.33 7.07
C ALA A 73 21.19 11.32 8.23
N GLU A 74 21.30 12.64 7.99
CA GLU A 74 21.00 13.69 8.97
C GLU A 74 19.56 13.60 9.52
N GLU A 75 18.63 13.22 8.68
CA GLU A 75 17.23 13.03 9.09
C GLU A 75 16.99 11.69 9.79
N LEU A 76 17.53 10.62 9.21
CA LEU A 76 17.32 9.25 9.69
C LEU A 76 18.00 8.97 11.02
N VAL A 77 19.16 9.59 11.27
CA VAL A 77 19.92 9.35 12.52
C VAL A 77 19.10 9.64 13.77
N LYS A 78 18.14 10.56 13.69
CA LYS A 78 17.22 10.90 14.79
C LYS A 78 16.43 9.69 15.29
N GLU A 79 16.14 8.73 14.40
CA GLU A 79 15.44 7.49 14.71
C GLU A 79 16.35 6.38 15.24
N PHE A 80 17.66 6.49 15.00
CA PHE A 80 18.66 5.46 15.30
C PHE A 80 19.62 5.84 16.46
N THR A 81 19.61 7.10 16.90
CA THR A 81 20.39 7.59 18.06
C THR A 81 19.88 6.93 19.36
N PRO A 82 20.77 6.57 20.32
CA PRO A 82 22.24 6.78 20.31
C PRO A 82 23.03 5.60 19.75
N VAL A 83 22.39 4.57 19.20
CA VAL A 83 23.05 3.30 18.81
C VAL A 83 23.87 3.45 17.54
N PHE A 84 23.37 4.22 16.56
CA PHE A 84 24.04 4.47 15.30
C PHE A 84 24.18 5.96 15.01
N THR A 85 25.22 6.31 14.29
CA THR A 85 25.57 7.67 13.86
C THR A 85 25.23 7.91 12.38
N GLU A 86 25.30 9.15 11.92
CA GLU A 86 25.18 9.49 10.50
C GLU A 86 26.24 8.78 9.65
N GLU A 87 27.48 8.71 10.18
CA GLU A 87 28.59 8.05 9.50
C GLU A 87 28.30 6.55 9.28
N ASP A 88 27.69 5.89 10.26
CA ASP A 88 27.28 4.48 10.15
C ASP A 88 26.27 4.29 9.02
N LEU A 89 25.28 5.19 8.90
CA LEU A 89 24.24 5.14 7.86
C LEU A 89 24.81 5.33 6.44
N VAL A 90 25.79 6.22 6.29
CA VAL A 90 26.43 6.51 4.99
C VAL A 90 27.38 5.39 4.57
N ASN A 91 28.05 4.75 5.52
CA ASN A 91 29.09 3.75 5.26
C ASN A 91 28.59 2.29 5.28
N LEU A 92 27.29 2.06 5.37
CA LEU A 92 26.72 0.69 5.36
C LEU A 92 27.22 -0.13 4.17
N PRO A 93 27.74 -1.33 4.41
CA PRO A 93 28.15 -2.27 3.35
C PRO A 93 26.96 -2.75 2.51
N LYS A 94 27.27 -3.30 1.35
CA LYS A 94 26.28 -3.92 0.47
C LYS A 94 25.57 -5.08 1.18
N TYR A 95 24.24 -5.10 1.07
CA TYR A 95 23.34 -6.09 1.72
C TYR A 95 23.21 -5.97 3.23
N GLU A 96 23.81 -4.99 3.87
CA GLU A 96 23.61 -4.70 5.27
C GLU A 96 22.61 -3.56 5.44
N PHE A 97 21.90 -3.55 6.56
CA PHE A 97 20.91 -2.54 6.89
C PHE A 97 20.75 -2.40 8.40
N TYR A 98 20.26 -1.24 8.82
CA TYR A 98 19.82 -1.02 10.18
C TYR A 98 18.31 -1.14 10.27
N ILE A 99 17.84 -1.63 11.40
CA ILE A 99 16.42 -1.86 11.65
C ILE A 99 16.04 -1.41 13.06
N LYS A 100 14.94 -0.67 13.14
CA LYS A 100 14.23 -0.35 14.38
C LYS A 100 12.86 -0.99 14.28
N LEU A 101 12.58 -1.95 15.14
CA LEU A 101 11.33 -2.73 15.13
C LEU A 101 10.33 -2.16 16.13
N MET A 102 9.06 -2.22 15.77
CA MET A 102 7.98 -2.11 16.74
C MET A 102 7.47 -3.51 17.09
N ILE A 103 7.60 -3.89 18.35
CA ILE A 103 7.16 -5.18 18.88
C ILE A 103 6.08 -4.91 19.92
N GLU A 104 4.87 -5.40 19.68
CA GLU A 104 3.69 -5.20 20.57
C GLU A 104 3.42 -3.74 20.93
N GLY A 105 3.68 -2.82 19.98
CA GLY A 105 3.49 -1.37 20.16
C GLY A 105 4.63 -0.66 20.88
N ILE A 106 5.72 -1.34 21.18
CA ILE A 106 6.93 -0.78 21.81
C ILE A 106 8.05 -0.77 20.77
N ALA A 107 8.70 0.38 20.58
CA ALA A 107 9.87 0.48 19.72
C ALA A 107 11.07 -0.22 20.40
N SER A 108 11.74 -1.11 19.69
CA SER A 108 12.99 -1.72 20.12
C SER A 108 14.18 -0.78 19.94
N ASP A 109 15.28 -1.06 20.61
CA ASP A 109 16.55 -0.46 20.24
C ASP A 109 16.92 -0.86 18.82
N PRO A 110 17.52 0.05 18.03
CA PRO A 110 17.96 -0.28 16.67
C PRO A 110 19.11 -1.30 16.69
N PHE A 111 19.16 -2.14 15.65
CA PHE A 111 20.23 -3.11 15.47
C PHE A 111 20.59 -3.27 13.99
N SER A 112 21.78 -3.81 13.73
CA SER A 112 22.24 -4.14 12.39
C SER A 112 21.78 -5.53 11.95
N ALA A 113 21.53 -5.69 10.66
CA ALA A 113 21.19 -6.96 10.07
C ALA A 113 21.81 -7.10 8.66
N ARG A 114 21.88 -8.33 8.17
CA ARG A 114 22.38 -8.61 6.82
C ARG A 114 21.33 -9.32 6.00
N GLY A 115 21.10 -8.81 4.79
CA GLY A 115 20.20 -9.41 3.82
C GLY A 115 20.79 -10.64 3.14
N LEU A 116 19.94 -11.39 2.47
CA LEU A 116 20.34 -12.51 1.64
C LEU A 116 20.95 -12.01 0.32
N ALA A 117 21.81 -12.82 -0.26
CA ALA A 117 22.30 -12.61 -1.62
C ALA A 117 21.16 -12.61 -2.64
N PRO A 118 21.31 -11.92 -3.79
CA PRO A 118 20.30 -11.94 -4.84
C PRO A 118 19.92 -13.36 -5.25
N LEU A 119 18.65 -13.58 -5.53
CA LEU A 119 18.13 -14.89 -5.98
C LEU A 119 18.83 -15.42 -7.24
N SER A 120 19.44 -14.54 -8.04
CA SER A 120 20.25 -14.94 -9.20
C SER A 120 21.48 -15.77 -8.86
N GLU A 121 21.95 -15.67 -7.62
CA GLU A 121 23.10 -16.44 -7.09
C GLU A 121 22.67 -17.75 -6.42
N ILE A 122 21.37 -17.94 -6.20
CA ILE A 122 20.81 -19.17 -5.63
C ILE A 122 20.50 -20.14 -6.80
N GLU A 123 20.69 -21.43 -6.58
CA GLU A 123 20.41 -22.45 -7.58
C GLU A 123 19.01 -22.32 -8.19
N LYS A 124 18.95 -22.19 -9.51
CA LYS A 124 17.70 -22.13 -10.25
C LYS A 124 17.01 -23.50 -10.19
N THR A 125 15.85 -23.56 -9.60
CA THR A 125 15.07 -24.81 -9.45
C THR A 125 14.54 -25.38 -10.77
N GLY A 126 14.65 -24.66 -11.89
CA GLY A 126 14.09 -25.04 -13.19
C GLY A 126 12.54 -25.04 -13.26
N ASN A 127 11.87 -24.61 -12.23
CA ASN A 127 10.41 -24.71 -12.11
C ASN A 127 9.62 -23.59 -12.82
N LYS A 128 10.28 -22.68 -13.54
CA LYS A 128 9.63 -21.50 -14.18
C LYS A 128 8.42 -21.90 -15.02
N GLU A 129 8.59 -22.84 -15.94
CA GLU A 129 7.51 -23.25 -16.86
C GLU A 129 6.36 -23.94 -16.12
N LYS A 130 6.68 -24.72 -15.10
CA LYS A 130 5.67 -25.37 -14.24
C LYS A 130 4.85 -24.35 -13.47
N VAL A 131 5.49 -23.32 -12.90
CA VAL A 131 4.80 -22.23 -12.19
C VAL A 131 3.91 -21.45 -13.14
N ILE A 132 4.41 -21.09 -14.34
CA ILE A 132 3.63 -20.38 -15.36
C ILE A 132 2.39 -21.20 -15.75
N LYS A 133 2.56 -22.51 -16.02
CA LYS A 133 1.46 -23.39 -16.40
C LYS A 133 0.38 -23.43 -15.31
N VAL A 134 0.76 -23.72 -14.07
CA VAL A 134 -0.17 -23.80 -12.93
C VAL A 134 -0.86 -22.46 -12.67
N SER A 135 -0.12 -21.36 -12.77
CA SER A 135 -0.69 -20.01 -12.61
C SER A 135 -1.73 -19.70 -13.69
N ARG A 136 -1.43 -20.03 -14.96
CA ARG A 136 -2.38 -19.84 -16.06
C ARG A 136 -3.63 -20.69 -15.90
N GLU A 137 -3.50 -21.95 -15.50
CA GLU A 137 -4.63 -22.84 -15.28
C GLU A 137 -5.55 -22.36 -14.12
N ARG A 138 -4.97 -21.81 -13.06
CA ARG A 138 -5.73 -21.40 -11.86
C ARG A 138 -6.30 -19.99 -11.93
N TYR A 139 -5.58 -19.05 -12.51
CA TYR A 139 -5.86 -17.61 -12.36
C TYR A 139 -6.06 -16.87 -13.67
N ALA A 140 -5.70 -17.44 -14.83
CA ALA A 140 -5.87 -16.79 -16.11
C ALA A 140 -7.10 -17.30 -16.87
N LYS A 141 -7.59 -16.43 -17.76
CA LYS A 141 -8.58 -16.76 -18.79
C LYS A 141 -8.00 -16.41 -20.15
N GLN A 142 -8.53 -17.02 -21.20
CA GLN A 142 -8.13 -16.67 -22.55
C GLN A 142 -8.42 -15.19 -22.83
N LYS A 143 -7.46 -14.52 -23.45
CA LYS A 143 -7.53 -13.08 -23.75
C LYS A 143 -8.82 -12.69 -24.45
N ALA A 144 -9.20 -13.42 -25.51
CA ALA A 144 -10.42 -13.16 -26.26
C ALA A 144 -11.70 -13.18 -25.39
N VAL A 145 -11.78 -14.10 -24.42
CA VAL A 145 -12.93 -14.18 -23.50
C VAL A 145 -12.99 -12.97 -22.56
N VAL A 146 -11.82 -12.47 -22.13
CA VAL A 146 -11.76 -11.29 -21.26
C VAL A 146 -12.09 -10.02 -22.05
N GLU A 147 -11.56 -9.88 -23.25
CA GLU A 147 -11.82 -8.74 -24.14
C GLU A 147 -13.29 -8.66 -24.54
N ASP A 148 -13.92 -9.78 -24.90
CA ASP A 148 -15.35 -9.85 -25.20
C ASP A 148 -16.20 -9.42 -23.98
N LYS A 149 -15.82 -9.87 -22.78
CA LYS A 149 -16.51 -9.47 -21.55
C LYS A 149 -16.36 -7.95 -21.27
N ILE A 150 -15.19 -7.39 -21.50
CA ILE A 150 -14.95 -5.95 -21.32
C ILE A 150 -15.77 -5.16 -22.34
N MET A 151 -15.79 -5.57 -23.61
CA MET A 151 -16.59 -4.90 -24.65
C MET A 151 -18.09 -4.90 -24.31
N ARG A 152 -18.63 -6.05 -23.92
CA ARG A 152 -20.04 -6.14 -23.49
C ARG A 152 -20.36 -5.24 -22.28
N TRP A 153 -19.43 -5.12 -21.36
CA TRP A 153 -19.61 -4.24 -20.20
C TRP A 153 -19.66 -2.76 -20.60
N HIS A 154 -18.81 -2.32 -21.55
CA HIS A 154 -18.85 -0.96 -22.10
C HIS A 154 -20.16 -0.68 -22.82
N THR A 155 -20.57 -1.56 -23.73
CA THR A 155 -21.81 -1.41 -24.51
C THR A 155 -23.05 -1.30 -23.61
N ASN A 156 -23.12 -2.16 -22.56
CA ASN A 156 -24.25 -2.12 -21.62
C ASN A 156 -24.27 -0.83 -20.78
N ASN A 157 -23.10 -0.25 -20.46
CA ASN A 157 -23.04 1.03 -19.74
C ASN A 157 -23.48 2.20 -20.64
N GLU A 158 -23.07 2.23 -21.89
CA GLU A 158 -23.49 3.25 -22.86
C GLU A 158 -25.01 3.22 -23.07
N GLU A 159 -25.62 2.04 -23.24
CA GLU A 159 -27.08 1.92 -23.33
C GLU A 159 -27.80 2.37 -22.05
N THR A 160 -27.21 2.15 -20.89
CA THR A 160 -27.78 2.57 -19.61
C THR A 160 -27.70 4.08 -19.44
N GLU A 161 -26.58 4.70 -19.81
CA GLU A 161 -26.39 6.15 -19.78
C GLU A 161 -27.32 6.86 -20.79
N GLU A 162 -27.47 6.31 -22.02
CA GLU A 162 -28.43 6.85 -23.00
C GLU A 162 -29.89 6.77 -22.52
N LYS A 163 -30.31 5.65 -21.90
CA LYS A 163 -31.65 5.50 -21.33
C LYS A 163 -31.89 6.47 -20.18
N THR A 164 -30.89 6.67 -19.32
CA THR A 164 -30.97 7.64 -18.22
C THR A 164 -31.07 9.08 -18.77
N PHE A 165 -30.33 9.40 -19.82
CA PHE A 165 -30.38 10.73 -20.45
C PHE A 165 -31.71 10.97 -21.21
N ARG A 166 -32.31 9.94 -21.82
CA ARG A 166 -33.64 10.02 -22.46
C ARG A 166 -34.79 10.05 -21.47
N GLY A 167 -34.55 9.87 -20.17
CA GLY A 167 -35.60 9.94 -19.15
C GLY A 167 -36.54 8.75 -19.09
N GLU A 168 -36.24 7.64 -19.79
CA GLU A 168 -37.13 6.47 -19.90
C GLU A 168 -37.20 5.63 -18.65
N ASP A 169 -36.25 5.78 -17.69
CA ASP A 169 -36.19 5.04 -16.43
C ASP A 169 -36.55 5.90 -15.19
N ARG A 170 -37.37 6.95 -15.34
CA ARG A 170 -37.91 7.63 -14.15
C ARG A 170 -38.89 6.71 -13.42
N LYS A 171 -38.41 5.96 -12.42
CA LYS A 171 -39.31 5.33 -11.44
C LYS A 171 -40.23 6.43 -10.86
N PRO A 172 -41.55 6.19 -10.82
CA PRO A 172 -42.48 7.18 -10.24
C PRO A 172 -42.05 7.42 -8.77
N ALA A 173 -41.97 8.69 -8.41
CA ALA A 173 -41.65 9.11 -7.05
C ALA A 173 -42.63 8.43 -6.08
N ARG A 174 -42.10 7.77 -5.05
CA ARG A 174 -42.93 7.23 -3.97
C ARG A 174 -43.76 8.37 -3.39
N PRO A 175 -45.09 8.23 -3.25
CA PRO A 175 -45.89 9.24 -2.63
C PRO A 175 -45.40 9.52 -1.21
N ALA A 176 -45.23 10.76 -0.87
CA ALA A 176 -44.84 11.22 0.45
C ALA A 176 -45.86 10.68 1.47
N LEU A 177 -45.41 9.85 2.42
CA LEU A 177 -46.19 9.42 3.56
C LEU A 177 -46.62 10.66 4.35
N SER A 178 -47.92 10.93 4.39
CA SER A 178 -48.44 12.02 5.19
C SER A 178 -48.21 11.76 6.68
N LEU A 179 -47.75 12.78 7.39
CA LEU A 179 -47.43 12.77 8.84
C LEU A 179 -48.63 12.45 9.77
N GLN A 180 -49.78 12.07 9.22
CA GLN A 180 -51.02 11.82 10.01
C GLN A 180 -51.21 10.35 10.47
N SER A 181 -50.33 9.40 10.09
CA SER A 181 -50.44 8.03 10.49
C SER A 181 -49.52 7.57 11.64
N ALA A 182 -48.75 8.48 12.23
CA ALA A 182 -47.81 8.17 13.32
C ALA A 182 -48.32 8.51 14.75
N LEU A 183 -49.61 8.85 14.90
CA LEU A 183 -50.22 9.11 16.19
C LEU A 183 -51.51 8.25 16.36
N ARG A 184 -51.29 6.95 16.42
CA ARG A 184 -52.25 5.99 17.08
C ARG A 184 -51.44 4.78 17.55
#